data_7e95d3373944d264676c4f0d8ac0fc89
#
_entry.id   7e95d3373944d264676c4f0d8ac0fc89
#
_cell.length_a   1.000
_cell.length_b   1.000
_cell.length_c   1.000
_cell.angle_alpha   90.00
_cell.angle_beta   90.00
_cell.angle_gamma   90.00
#
_symmetry.space_group_name_H-M   'P 1'
#
loop_
_entity.id
_entity.type
_entity.pdbx_description
1 polymer ?
#
loop_
_entity_poly.entity_id
_entity_poly.type
_entity_poly.pdbx_seq_one_letter_code
_entity_poly.pdbx_strand_id
1 'polypeptide(L)'
;MGKAEKKNYPPGLTGPLVVAVTLFATHPLVAQADPAAKVHLPDVVQGELELELLGGYQWWSGADEDRERQFVGEVEYGFTPWWRSGLGAGATRVPGESYRLDEIEWENTFLLTEPGRYWVDLGLLAELAYDYPVRRSAIALGPMFQKEIGALQSNLNVIFERELGHGGEPGAEIDYEWQVKWRGNARFEPGLQSIGTLGRTNDFGHQMEVGLGPAFFGQVFTSPRNKLKYDAGLLFGLNKNTPDTTVRFQIEYELY
;
A
#
# COMPACT_ATOMS: atom_id res chain seq x y z
N MET A 1 1.37 89.84 3.43
CA MET A 1 1.60 89.07 4.70
C MET A 1 0.71 87.85 4.65
N GLY A 2 1.20 86.78 4.20
CA GLY A 2 0.49 85.50 4.09
C GLY A 2 1.22 84.44 4.91
N LYS A 3 0.56 83.93 5.95
CA LYS A 3 1.10 82.85 6.80
C LYS A 3 1.11 81.54 6.07
N ALA A 4 2.26 80.86 5.96
CA ALA A 4 2.38 79.50 5.50
C ALA A 4 1.95 78.53 6.59
N GLU A 5 0.98 77.68 6.24
CA GLU A 5 0.46 76.61 7.07
C GLU A 5 1.40 75.37 6.94
N LYS A 6 2.00 74.94 8.07
CA LYS A 6 2.81 73.75 8.13
C LYS A 6 1.93 72.54 8.26
N LYS A 7 1.92 71.67 7.20
CA LYS A 7 1.33 70.33 7.27
C LYS A 7 2.26 69.38 8.05
N ASN A 8 1.77 68.93 9.19
CA ASN A 8 2.38 67.84 9.97
C ASN A 8 2.10 66.50 9.30
N TYR A 9 3.14 65.77 8.84
CA TYR A 9 3.07 64.38 8.48
C TYR A 9 3.42 63.51 9.69
N PRO A 10 2.69 62.40 9.94
CA PRO A 10 3.02 61.48 10.99
C PRO A 10 4.32 60.71 10.66
N PRO A 11 5.12 60.31 11.67
CA PRO A 11 6.33 59.58 11.41
C PRO A 11 6.04 58.17 10.88
N GLY A 12 6.72 57.88 9.76
CA GLY A 12 6.64 56.58 9.13
C GLY A 12 7.12 55.43 10.02
N LEU A 13 6.30 54.44 10.21
CA LEU A 13 6.65 53.16 10.81
C LEU A 13 7.56 52.38 9.86
N THR A 14 8.86 52.52 10.03
CA THR A 14 9.86 51.61 9.45
C THR A 14 10.13 50.49 10.48
N GLY A 15 9.19 49.53 10.55
CA GLY A 15 9.46 48.28 11.22
C GLY A 15 10.13 47.30 10.26
N PRO A 16 11.12 46.50 10.67
CA PRO A 16 11.69 45.49 9.80
C PRO A 16 10.62 44.42 9.55
N LEU A 17 10.36 44.19 8.24
CA LEU A 17 9.52 43.08 7.77
C LEU A 17 10.30 41.77 8.08
N VAL A 18 9.97 41.13 9.19
CA VAL A 18 10.46 39.78 9.48
C VAL A 18 9.70 38.83 8.58
N VAL A 19 10.28 38.48 7.45
CA VAL A 19 9.83 37.37 6.64
C VAL A 19 10.18 36.10 7.40
N ALA A 20 9.23 35.53 8.10
CA ALA A 20 9.32 34.19 8.65
C ALA A 20 9.36 33.22 7.45
N VAL A 21 10.56 32.82 7.03
CA VAL A 21 10.74 31.67 6.16
C VAL A 21 10.45 30.45 7.00
N THR A 22 9.23 29.96 6.90
CA THR A 22 8.87 28.64 7.40
C THR A 22 9.61 27.63 6.51
N LEU A 23 10.74 27.16 6.99
CA LEU A 23 11.39 25.98 6.45
C LEU A 23 10.42 24.82 6.70
N PHE A 24 9.64 24.47 5.70
CA PHE A 24 9.04 23.15 5.65
C PHE A 24 10.21 22.18 5.61
N ALA A 25 10.46 21.51 6.72
CA ALA A 25 11.32 20.34 6.72
C ALA A 25 10.63 19.33 5.79
N THR A 26 11.11 19.24 4.57
CA THR A 26 10.82 18.11 3.70
C THR A 26 11.52 16.93 4.35
N HIS A 27 10.80 16.18 5.15
CA HIS A 27 11.25 14.85 5.49
C HIS A 27 11.32 14.12 4.16
N PRO A 28 12.44 13.46 3.80
CA PRO A 28 12.41 12.53 2.69
C PRO A 28 11.33 11.51 3.07
N LEU A 29 10.26 11.41 2.27
CA LEU A 29 9.39 10.26 2.31
C LEU A 29 10.30 9.09 1.93
N VAL A 30 10.78 8.37 2.91
CA VAL A 30 11.31 7.03 2.71
C VAL A 30 10.08 6.27 2.27
N ALA A 31 10.11 5.72 1.07
CA ALA A 31 9.09 4.78 0.65
C ALA A 31 9.01 3.71 1.74
N GLN A 32 7.88 3.60 2.36
CA GLN A 32 7.62 2.73 3.51
C GLN A 32 6.54 1.77 3.06
N ALA A 33 6.72 0.49 3.33
CA ALA A 33 5.70 -0.49 3.00
C ALA A 33 4.38 -0.09 3.66
N ASP A 34 3.32 0.02 2.87
CA ASP A 34 2.01 0.46 3.31
C ASP A 34 1.47 -0.42 4.44
N PRO A 35 0.92 0.18 5.52
CA PRO A 35 0.34 -0.59 6.62
C PRO A 35 -0.72 -1.58 6.16
N ALA A 36 -1.51 -1.23 5.15
CA ALA A 36 -2.58 -2.04 4.58
C ALA A 36 -2.16 -2.90 3.38
N ALA A 37 -0.85 -3.00 3.07
CA ALA A 37 -0.37 -3.81 1.96
C ALA A 37 -0.93 -5.24 2.00
N LYS A 38 -1.30 -5.78 0.84
CA LYS A 38 -1.85 -7.14 0.66
C LYS A 38 -0.89 -8.02 -0.13
N VAL A 39 -1.07 -9.33 -0.06
CA VAL A 39 -0.41 -10.26 -0.98
C VAL A 39 -1.37 -10.54 -2.14
N HIS A 40 -1.04 -10.03 -3.33
CA HIS A 40 -1.86 -10.22 -4.53
C HIS A 40 -1.84 -11.67 -4.97
N LEU A 41 -3.00 -12.13 -5.44
CA LEU A 41 -3.16 -13.51 -5.89
C LEU A 41 -3.36 -13.55 -7.41
N PRO A 42 -2.71 -14.49 -8.14
CA PRO A 42 -3.01 -14.74 -9.54
C PRO A 42 -4.32 -15.53 -9.64
N ASP A 43 -5.41 -14.88 -9.30
CA ASP A 43 -6.76 -15.44 -9.21
C ASP A 43 -7.73 -14.49 -9.95
N VAL A 44 -8.40 -15.01 -10.98
CA VAL A 44 -9.37 -14.25 -11.76
C VAL A 44 -10.52 -15.15 -12.13
N VAL A 45 -11.73 -14.72 -11.80
CA VAL A 45 -12.97 -15.44 -12.17
C VAL A 45 -13.86 -14.49 -12.97
N GLN A 46 -14.20 -14.90 -14.19
CA GLN A 46 -15.05 -14.07 -15.06
C GLN A 46 -16.46 -13.89 -14.46
N GLY A 47 -16.90 -12.63 -14.40
CA GLY A 47 -18.23 -12.26 -13.89
C GLY A 47 -18.29 -12.09 -12.37
N GLU A 48 -17.18 -12.32 -11.66
CA GLU A 48 -17.06 -12.07 -10.23
C GLU A 48 -16.89 -10.58 -9.96
N LEU A 49 -17.65 -10.08 -8.99
CA LEU A 49 -17.47 -8.75 -8.39
C LEU A 49 -16.86 -8.95 -7.01
N GLU A 50 -15.70 -8.37 -6.76
CA GLU A 50 -15.01 -8.38 -5.48
C GLU A 50 -15.13 -7.02 -4.80
N LEU A 51 -15.43 -7.04 -3.50
CA LEU A 51 -15.42 -5.86 -2.62
C LEU A 51 -14.41 -6.14 -1.53
N GLU A 52 -13.36 -5.33 -1.47
CA GLU A 52 -12.30 -5.49 -0.49
C GLU A 52 -12.25 -4.33 0.51
N LEU A 53 -11.90 -4.66 1.73
CA LEU A 53 -11.51 -3.74 2.79
C LEU A 53 -10.21 -4.24 3.40
N LEU A 54 -9.16 -3.44 3.25
CA LEU A 54 -7.88 -3.67 3.88
C LEU A 54 -7.68 -2.68 5.02
N GLY A 55 -6.90 -3.06 6.00
CA GLY A 55 -6.51 -2.16 7.06
C GLY A 55 -5.20 -2.56 7.70
N GLY A 56 -4.44 -1.57 8.11
CA GLY A 56 -3.15 -1.75 8.74
C GLY A 56 -2.87 -0.74 9.83
N TYR A 57 -2.04 -1.17 10.76
CA TYR A 57 -1.54 -0.36 11.86
C TYR A 57 -0.08 -0.69 12.10
N GLN A 58 0.76 0.31 11.97
CA GLN A 58 2.21 0.21 12.20
C GLN A 58 2.62 1.01 13.43
N TRP A 59 3.65 0.55 14.13
CA TRP A 59 4.32 1.33 15.16
C TRP A 59 5.81 1.04 15.20
N TRP A 60 6.55 2.08 15.60
CA TRP A 60 7.98 2.09 15.78
C TRP A 60 8.32 2.29 17.23
N SER A 61 9.30 1.54 17.78
CA SER A 61 9.78 1.75 19.13
C SER A 61 10.82 2.87 19.12
N GLY A 62 10.61 3.88 19.97
CA GLY A 62 11.56 4.97 20.15
C GLY A 62 11.12 6.34 19.65
N ALA A 63 10.04 6.43 18.91
CA ALA A 63 9.34 7.67 18.67
C ALA A 63 7.99 7.63 19.40
N ASP A 64 7.73 8.56 20.30
CA ASP A 64 6.52 8.56 21.13
C ASP A 64 5.22 8.69 20.32
N GLU A 65 5.30 8.88 18.98
CA GLU A 65 4.17 9.23 18.14
C GLU A 65 4.11 8.51 16.78
N ASP A 66 5.07 7.66 16.40
CA ASP A 66 5.07 7.03 15.07
C ASP A 66 4.14 5.82 15.02
N ARG A 67 2.87 6.12 14.77
CA ARG A 67 1.79 5.13 14.63
C ARG A 67 0.95 5.47 13.43
N GLU A 68 1.22 4.83 12.33
CA GLU A 68 0.44 4.99 11.11
C GLU A 68 -0.72 4.00 11.05
N ARG A 69 -1.83 4.46 10.47
CA ARG A 69 -3.01 3.63 10.22
C ARG A 69 -3.50 3.92 8.83
N GLN A 70 -3.75 2.87 8.09
CA GLN A 70 -4.30 2.96 6.75
C GLN A 70 -5.51 2.04 6.61
N PHE A 71 -6.46 2.48 5.82
CA PHE A 71 -7.56 1.68 5.31
C PHE A 71 -7.67 1.90 3.82
N VAL A 72 -7.83 0.80 3.08
CA VAL A 72 -8.06 0.82 1.64
C VAL A 72 -9.37 0.08 1.36
N GLY A 73 -10.19 0.68 0.52
CA GLY A 73 -11.41 0.04 0.00
C GLY A 73 -11.29 -0.14 -1.49
N GLU A 74 -11.57 -1.35 -1.99
CA GLU A 74 -11.43 -1.69 -3.41
C GLU A 74 -12.69 -2.33 -3.95
N VAL A 75 -12.93 -2.11 -5.23
CA VAL A 75 -13.99 -2.75 -6.01
C VAL A 75 -13.38 -3.26 -7.30
N GLU A 76 -13.42 -4.57 -7.51
CA GLU A 76 -12.83 -5.22 -8.65
C GLU A 76 -13.84 -6.08 -9.40
N TYR A 77 -13.65 -6.26 -10.71
CA TYR A 77 -14.51 -7.08 -11.56
C TYR A 77 -13.72 -7.92 -12.53
N GLY A 78 -14.07 -9.20 -12.61
CA GLY A 78 -13.51 -10.15 -13.58
C GLY A 78 -14.14 -10.01 -14.96
N PHE A 79 -13.51 -9.25 -15.85
CA PHE A 79 -14.03 -8.99 -17.20
C PHE A 79 -13.91 -10.20 -18.13
N THR A 80 -12.82 -10.94 -17.97
CA THR A 80 -12.55 -12.15 -18.76
C THR A 80 -12.03 -13.27 -17.83
N PRO A 81 -11.86 -14.51 -18.31
CA PRO A 81 -11.26 -15.57 -17.49
C PRO A 81 -9.78 -15.33 -17.09
N TRP A 82 -9.14 -14.29 -17.63
CA TRP A 82 -7.74 -14.01 -17.43
C TRP A 82 -7.44 -12.55 -17.07
N TRP A 83 -8.46 -11.70 -16.96
CA TRP A 83 -8.28 -10.27 -16.61
C TRP A 83 -9.34 -9.80 -15.63
N ARG A 84 -8.90 -9.31 -14.50
CA ARG A 84 -9.66 -8.59 -13.48
C ARG A 84 -9.15 -7.16 -13.42
N SER A 85 -10.03 -6.21 -13.19
CA SER A 85 -9.67 -4.80 -13.03
C SER A 85 -10.54 -4.16 -11.98
N GLY A 86 -9.96 -3.26 -11.21
CA GLY A 86 -10.63 -2.60 -10.10
C GLY A 86 -10.13 -1.20 -9.83
N LEU A 87 -10.83 -0.54 -8.92
CA LEU A 87 -10.49 0.77 -8.40
C LEU A 87 -10.43 0.70 -6.88
N GLY A 88 -9.37 1.25 -6.32
CA GLY A 88 -9.13 1.37 -4.91
C GLY A 88 -9.04 2.81 -4.46
N ALA A 89 -9.26 3.04 -3.16
CA ALA A 89 -9.02 4.31 -2.51
C ALA A 89 -8.53 4.10 -1.08
N GLY A 90 -7.39 4.69 -0.77
CA GLY A 90 -6.73 4.64 0.52
C GLY A 90 -6.99 5.88 1.37
N ALA A 91 -7.05 5.69 2.67
CA ALA A 91 -7.09 6.78 3.64
C ALA A 91 -6.14 6.47 4.80
N THR A 92 -5.20 7.36 5.01
CA THR A 92 -4.17 7.24 6.04
C THR A 92 -4.35 8.26 7.15
N ARG A 93 -3.97 7.87 8.34
CA ARG A 93 -3.87 8.71 9.51
C ARG A 93 -2.52 8.54 10.18
N VAL A 94 -1.78 9.64 10.25
CA VAL A 94 -0.59 9.76 11.09
C VAL A 94 -0.96 10.32 12.48
N PRO A 95 -0.12 10.14 13.52
CA PRO A 95 -0.37 10.68 14.86
C PRO A 95 -0.64 12.19 14.84
N GLY A 96 -1.65 12.59 15.62
CA GLY A 96 -2.05 14.01 15.72
C GLY A 96 -2.91 14.55 14.58
N GLU A 97 -3.12 13.78 13.51
CA GLU A 97 -3.93 14.17 12.35
C GLU A 97 -5.26 13.39 12.25
N SER A 98 -6.17 13.88 11.43
CA SER A 98 -7.38 13.16 11.05
C SER A 98 -7.08 12.25 9.85
N TYR A 99 -7.92 11.23 9.60
CA TYR A 99 -7.86 10.47 8.36
C TYR A 99 -7.99 11.41 7.16
N ARG A 100 -7.15 11.20 6.17
CA ARG A 100 -7.21 11.89 4.88
C ARG A 100 -7.12 10.85 3.77
N LEU A 101 -7.77 11.13 2.66
CA LEU A 101 -7.55 10.38 1.42
C LEU A 101 -6.09 10.59 1.01
N ASP A 102 -5.35 9.53 0.86
CA ASP A 102 -3.93 9.56 0.45
C ASP A 102 -3.76 9.03 -0.96
N GLU A 103 -4.50 8.01 -1.37
CA GLU A 103 -4.31 7.40 -2.67
C GLU A 103 -5.62 7.03 -3.36
N ILE A 104 -5.61 7.04 -4.68
CA ILE A 104 -6.56 6.36 -5.56
C ILE A 104 -5.76 5.53 -6.56
N GLU A 105 -6.16 4.29 -6.73
CA GLU A 105 -5.47 3.33 -7.59
C GLU A 105 -6.42 2.69 -8.60
N TRP A 106 -5.84 2.29 -9.73
CA TRP A 106 -6.46 1.45 -10.73
C TRP A 106 -5.62 0.20 -10.89
N GLU A 107 -6.11 -0.89 -10.30
CA GLU A 107 -5.45 -2.19 -10.32
C GLU A 107 -5.93 -3.04 -11.49
N ASN A 108 -5.01 -3.84 -12.03
CA ASN A 108 -5.28 -4.84 -13.06
C ASN A 108 -4.50 -6.12 -12.77
N THR A 109 -5.20 -7.22 -12.65
CA THR A 109 -4.64 -8.56 -12.49
C THR A 109 -4.83 -9.36 -13.76
N PHE A 110 -3.75 -9.92 -14.29
CA PHE A 110 -3.76 -10.78 -15.46
C PHE A 110 -3.26 -12.19 -15.11
N LEU A 111 -4.07 -13.21 -15.40
CA LEU A 111 -3.60 -14.60 -15.38
C LEU A 111 -2.77 -14.89 -16.62
N LEU A 112 -1.55 -15.36 -16.42
CA LEU A 112 -0.65 -15.77 -17.50
C LEU A 112 -0.64 -17.28 -17.73
N THR A 113 -1.10 -18.04 -16.74
CA THR A 113 -1.21 -19.51 -16.84
C THR A 113 -2.58 -19.99 -16.35
N GLU A 114 -3.04 -21.12 -16.86
CA GLU A 114 -4.19 -21.81 -16.29
C GLU A 114 -3.83 -22.36 -14.90
N PRO A 115 -4.62 -22.05 -13.84
CA PRO A 115 -4.32 -22.48 -12.48
C PRO A 115 -4.13 -23.99 -12.35
N GLY A 116 -3.04 -24.40 -11.69
CA GLY A 116 -2.69 -25.80 -11.44
C GLY A 116 -2.19 -26.61 -12.66
N ARG A 117 -2.09 -25.99 -13.84
CA ARG A 117 -1.65 -26.67 -15.05
C ARG A 117 -0.12 -26.81 -15.14
N TYR A 118 0.61 -25.86 -14.59
CA TYR A 118 2.06 -25.82 -14.65
C TYR A 118 2.66 -26.01 -13.25
N TRP A 119 3.98 -26.12 -13.19
CA TRP A 119 4.70 -26.27 -11.94
C TRP A 119 4.48 -25.08 -10.98
N VAL A 120 4.27 -23.88 -11.53
CA VAL A 120 3.90 -22.66 -10.82
C VAL A 120 2.83 -21.95 -11.62
N ASP A 121 1.84 -21.37 -10.95
CA ASP A 121 0.86 -20.50 -11.55
C ASP A 121 1.43 -19.07 -11.59
N LEU A 122 1.26 -18.41 -12.73
CA LEU A 122 1.81 -17.09 -13.00
C LEU A 122 0.69 -16.08 -13.26
N GLY A 123 0.82 -14.93 -12.67
CA GLY A 123 0.04 -13.74 -12.97
C GLY A 123 0.93 -12.51 -13.17
N LEU A 124 0.31 -11.42 -13.57
CA LEU A 124 0.92 -10.11 -13.68
C LEU A 124 0.00 -9.08 -13.04
N LEU A 125 0.53 -8.32 -12.12
CA LEU A 125 -0.08 -7.11 -11.58
C LEU A 125 0.33 -5.91 -12.43
N ALA A 126 -0.61 -5.02 -12.72
CA ALA A 126 -0.34 -3.70 -13.30
C ALA A 126 -1.25 -2.66 -12.64
N GLU A 127 -0.65 -1.63 -12.08
CA GLU A 127 -1.36 -0.62 -11.30
C GLU A 127 -0.96 0.78 -11.74
N LEU A 128 -1.90 1.69 -11.65
CA LEU A 128 -1.71 3.12 -11.81
C LEU A 128 -2.30 3.82 -10.58
N ALA A 129 -1.44 4.42 -9.78
CA ALA A 129 -1.80 5.10 -8.55
C ALA A 129 -1.67 6.62 -8.67
N TYR A 130 -2.44 7.34 -7.86
CA TYR A 130 -2.31 8.77 -7.66
C TYR A 130 -2.31 9.09 -6.16
N ASP A 131 -1.18 9.56 -5.67
CA ASP A 131 -0.96 9.99 -4.30
C ASP A 131 -1.35 11.47 -4.14
N TYR A 132 -2.34 11.72 -3.29
CA TYR A 132 -2.88 13.06 -3.03
C TYR A 132 -1.96 13.96 -2.20
N PRO A 133 -1.31 13.49 -1.14
CA PRO A 133 -0.41 14.31 -0.33
C PRO A 133 0.74 14.88 -1.14
N VAL A 134 1.40 14.06 -1.93
CA VAL A 134 2.56 14.49 -2.74
C VAL A 134 2.17 14.91 -4.16
N ARG A 135 0.92 14.66 -4.58
CA ARG A 135 0.38 14.96 -5.92
C ARG A 135 1.20 14.32 -7.03
N ARG A 136 1.45 13.04 -6.89
CA ARG A 136 2.18 12.22 -7.83
C ARG A 136 1.38 11.04 -8.32
N SER A 137 1.68 10.64 -9.55
CA SER A 137 1.23 9.34 -10.05
C SER A 137 2.38 8.35 -9.95
N ALA A 138 2.05 7.09 -9.73
CA ALA A 138 2.97 5.98 -9.79
C ALA A 138 2.43 4.92 -10.75
N ILE A 139 3.32 4.13 -11.31
CA ILE A 139 2.99 2.93 -12.06
C ILE A 139 3.70 1.76 -11.41
N ALA A 140 2.95 0.73 -11.06
CA ALA A 140 3.48 -0.51 -10.54
C ALA A 140 3.25 -1.65 -11.54
N LEU A 141 4.24 -2.52 -11.66
CA LEU A 141 4.18 -3.70 -12.51
C LEU A 141 4.94 -4.84 -11.84
N GLY A 142 4.31 -6.01 -11.68
CA GLY A 142 4.96 -7.10 -10.98
C GLY A 142 4.45 -8.50 -11.33
N PRO A 143 5.36 -9.48 -11.50
CA PRO A 143 4.98 -10.88 -11.60
C PRO A 143 4.45 -11.40 -10.26
N MET A 144 3.38 -12.19 -10.35
CA MET A 144 2.79 -12.93 -9.25
C MET A 144 3.02 -14.43 -9.47
N PHE A 145 3.46 -15.12 -8.42
CA PHE A 145 3.73 -16.55 -8.43
C PHE A 145 2.88 -17.26 -7.39
N GLN A 146 2.22 -18.33 -7.77
CA GLN A 146 1.53 -19.22 -6.82
C GLN A 146 1.99 -20.65 -7.00
N LYS A 147 2.28 -21.31 -5.88
CA LYS A 147 2.64 -22.72 -5.85
C LYS A 147 1.88 -23.46 -4.78
N GLU A 148 1.24 -24.55 -5.17
CA GLU A 148 0.64 -25.50 -4.23
C GLU A 148 1.54 -26.75 -4.11
N ILE A 149 1.78 -27.17 -2.87
CA ILE A 149 2.55 -28.39 -2.53
C ILE A 149 1.78 -29.14 -1.43
N GLY A 150 1.00 -30.12 -1.84
CA GLY A 150 0.10 -30.81 -0.91
C GLY A 150 -0.95 -29.86 -0.33
N ALA A 151 -0.95 -29.73 1.00
CA ALA A 151 -1.85 -28.79 1.67
C ALA A 151 -1.25 -27.39 1.87
N LEU A 152 -0.03 -27.14 1.43
CA LEU A 152 0.58 -25.82 1.51
C LEU A 152 0.36 -25.04 0.20
N GLN A 153 -0.03 -23.79 0.33
CA GLN A 153 -0.06 -22.81 -0.76
C GLN A 153 0.91 -21.68 -0.43
N SER A 154 1.79 -21.36 -1.36
CA SER A 154 2.70 -20.21 -1.26
C SER A 154 2.45 -19.26 -2.41
N ASN A 155 2.41 -17.97 -2.12
CA ASN A 155 2.32 -16.87 -3.07
C ASN A 155 3.53 -15.95 -2.88
N LEU A 156 4.08 -15.47 -3.99
CA LEU A 156 5.16 -14.47 -4.01
C LEU A 156 4.91 -13.48 -5.13
N ASN A 157 4.94 -12.21 -4.80
CA ASN A 157 4.91 -11.11 -5.76
C ASN A 157 6.22 -10.34 -5.68
N VAL A 158 6.67 -9.85 -6.82
CA VAL A 158 7.80 -8.91 -6.90
C VAL A 158 7.32 -7.75 -7.76
N ILE A 159 7.12 -6.59 -7.15
CA ILE A 159 6.49 -5.43 -7.75
C ILE A 159 7.55 -4.37 -7.97
N PHE A 160 7.55 -3.76 -9.14
CA PHE A 160 8.40 -2.65 -9.51
C PHE A 160 7.52 -1.41 -9.63
N GLU A 161 7.63 -0.52 -8.65
CA GLU A 161 6.89 0.73 -8.65
C GLU A 161 7.79 1.89 -9.08
N ARG A 162 7.25 2.78 -9.90
CA ARG A 162 7.93 3.97 -10.34
C ARG A 162 7.04 5.20 -10.28
N GLU A 163 7.48 6.19 -9.54
CA GLU A 163 6.88 7.52 -9.55
C GLU A 163 7.03 8.21 -10.90
N LEU A 164 5.97 8.87 -11.35
CA LEU A 164 5.89 9.58 -12.62
C LEU A 164 5.95 11.10 -12.39
N GLY A 165 6.62 11.81 -13.28
CA GLY A 165 6.68 13.28 -13.27
C GLY A 165 7.96 13.85 -12.67
N HIS A 166 7.96 15.18 -12.44
CA HIS A 166 9.13 15.89 -11.92
C HIS A 166 9.24 15.73 -10.40
N GLY A 167 10.44 15.43 -9.93
CA GLY A 167 10.73 15.31 -8.50
C GLY A 167 10.46 13.92 -7.93
N GLY A 168 10.11 12.94 -8.77
CA GLY A 168 10.11 11.52 -8.39
C GLY A 168 11.53 11.03 -8.15
N GLU A 169 11.65 10.06 -7.26
CA GLU A 169 12.94 9.44 -6.99
C GLU A 169 13.45 8.64 -8.19
N PRO A 170 14.76 8.65 -8.45
CA PRO A 170 15.33 7.89 -9.57
C PRO A 170 15.25 6.39 -9.31
N GLY A 171 15.02 5.62 -10.38
CA GLY A 171 14.85 4.18 -10.32
C GLY A 171 13.41 3.76 -10.02
N ALA A 172 13.14 2.47 -10.02
CA ALA A 172 11.91 1.90 -9.55
C ALA A 172 12.15 1.27 -8.16
N GLU A 173 11.20 1.38 -7.27
CA GLU A 173 11.16 0.64 -6.02
C GLU A 173 10.88 -0.83 -6.31
N ILE A 174 11.40 -1.72 -5.50
CA ILE A 174 11.23 -3.16 -5.66
C ILE A 174 10.59 -3.70 -4.39
N ASP A 175 9.29 -3.92 -4.45
CA ASP A 175 8.54 -4.45 -3.34
C ASP A 175 8.39 -5.96 -3.48
N TYR A 176 8.25 -6.62 -2.35
CA TYR A 176 7.92 -8.02 -2.32
C TYR A 176 6.82 -8.29 -1.32
N GLU A 177 5.95 -9.20 -1.69
CA GLU A 177 4.87 -9.70 -0.88
C GLU A 177 4.89 -11.22 -0.92
N TRP A 178 4.99 -11.84 0.22
CA TRP A 178 5.04 -13.29 0.33
C TRP A 178 4.09 -13.80 1.39
N GLN A 179 3.44 -14.91 1.10
CA GLN A 179 2.70 -15.67 2.09
C GLN A 179 2.83 -17.16 1.85
N VAL A 180 2.69 -17.91 2.93
CA VAL A 180 2.48 -19.36 2.89
C VAL A 180 1.38 -19.72 3.88
N LYS A 181 0.44 -20.56 3.46
CA LYS A 181 -0.69 -20.99 4.31
C LYS A 181 -0.93 -22.49 4.19
N TRP A 182 -1.39 -23.08 5.28
CA TRP A 182 -1.81 -24.48 5.32
C TRP A 182 -3.32 -24.58 5.11
N ARG A 183 -3.73 -25.19 4.01
CA ARG A 183 -5.11 -25.27 3.52
C ARG A 183 -5.89 -26.49 4.04
N GLY A 184 -5.60 -26.94 5.27
CA GLY A 184 -6.28 -28.09 5.87
C GLY A 184 -7.73 -27.83 6.30
N ASN A 185 -8.09 -26.58 6.56
CA ASN A 185 -9.43 -26.17 6.94
C ASN A 185 -9.74 -24.81 6.36
N ALA A 186 -10.64 -24.75 5.39
CA ALA A 186 -10.97 -23.51 4.67
C ALA A 186 -11.43 -22.34 5.56
N ARG A 187 -11.95 -22.61 6.77
CA ARG A 187 -12.35 -21.55 7.72
C ARG A 187 -11.19 -21.03 8.57
N PHE A 188 -10.09 -21.75 8.62
CA PHE A 188 -8.90 -21.35 9.39
C PHE A 188 -7.66 -22.00 8.78
N GLU A 189 -6.92 -21.23 8.03
CA GLU A 189 -5.68 -21.62 7.37
C GLU A 189 -4.52 -20.86 8.02
N PRO A 190 -3.81 -21.45 9.01
CA PRO A 190 -2.67 -20.79 9.63
C PRO A 190 -1.50 -20.69 8.64
N GLY A 191 -0.71 -19.63 8.78
CA GLY A 191 0.41 -19.39 7.88
C GLY A 191 1.38 -18.32 8.36
N LEU A 192 2.19 -17.87 7.44
CA LEU A 192 3.15 -16.78 7.61
C LEU A 192 2.97 -15.78 6.46
N GLN A 193 3.24 -14.52 6.74
CA GLN A 193 3.38 -13.46 5.75
C GLN A 193 4.68 -12.71 5.93
N SER A 194 5.25 -12.24 4.82
CA SER A 194 6.37 -11.31 4.79
C SER A 194 6.12 -10.28 3.71
N ILE A 195 6.20 -9.00 4.08
CA ILE A 195 5.98 -7.87 3.20
C ILE A 195 7.09 -6.86 3.44
N GLY A 196 7.56 -6.21 2.40
CA GLY A 196 8.59 -5.19 2.50
C GLY A 196 9.15 -4.76 1.16
N THR A 197 10.19 -3.93 1.20
CA THR A 197 10.91 -3.46 0.02
C THR A 197 12.35 -3.97 0.00
N LEU A 198 12.87 -4.25 -1.19
CA LEU A 198 14.26 -4.61 -1.43
C LEU A 198 15.13 -3.38 -1.79
N GLY A 199 14.55 -2.18 -1.70
CA GLY A 199 15.15 -0.93 -2.13
C GLY A 199 14.86 -0.63 -3.60
N ARG A 200 15.60 0.30 -4.17
CA ARG A 200 15.35 0.77 -5.54
C ARG A 200 16.30 0.12 -6.55
N THR A 201 15.89 0.06 -7.81
CA THR A 201 16.70 -0.54 -8.90
C THR A 201 18.08 0.07 -9.08
N ASN A 202 18.27 1.34 -8.72
CA ASN A 202 19.55 2.04 -8.74
C ASN A 202 20.30 2.00 -7.41
N ASP A 203 19.68 1.50 -6.35
CA ASP A 203 20.26 1.40 -4.99
C ASP A 203 19.74 0.15 -4.26
N PHE A 204 19.86 -0.99 -4.92
CA PHE A 204 19.36 -2.28 -4.43
C PHE A 204 20.04 -2.70 -3.12
N GLY A 205 19.22 -3.14 -2.18
CA GLY A 205 19.70 -3.57 -0.85
C GLY A 205 19.91 -2.44 0.15
N HIS A 206 19.80 -1.19 -0.28
CA HIS A 206 19.81 -0.03 0.61
C HIS A 206 18.38 0.31 1.02
N GLN A 207 18.18 0.70 2.28
CA GLN A 207 16.85 1.01 2.84
C GLN A 207 15.82 -0.15 2.73
N MET A 208 16.31 -1.38 2.71
CA MET A 208 15.42 -2.55 2.72
C MET A 208 14.51 -2.55 3.94
N GLU A 209 13.25 -2.93 3.72
CA GLU A 209 12.29 -3.22 4.77
C GLU A 209 11.89 -4.68 4.72
N VAL A 210 11.85 -5.34 5.85
CA VAL A 210 11.49 -6.76 5.96
C VAL A 210 10.59 -6.96 7.16
N GLY A 211 9.30 -7.06 6.93
CA GLY A 211 8.31 -7.49 7.91
C GLY A 211 8.03 -8.98 7.74
N LEU A 212 8.06 -9.75 8.81
CA LEU A 212 7.75 -11.19 8.80
C LEU A 212 6.97 -11.57 10.05
N GLY A 213 5.94 -12.40 9.90
CA GLY A 213 5.23 -12.89 11.08
C GLY A 213 4.09 -13.86 10.80
N PRO A 214 3.44 -14.34 11.87
CA PRO A 214 2.30 -15.23 11.76
C PRO A 214 1.11 -14.52 11.11
N ALA A 215 0.38 -15.29 10.31
CA ALA A 215 -0.87 -14.88 9.72
C ALA A 215 -1.88 -16.02 9.76
N PHE A 216 -3.14 -15.67 9.67
CA PHE A 216 -4.20 -16.65 9.44
C PHE A 216 -5.10 -16.16 8.30
N PHE A 217 -5.63 -17.12 7.59
CA PHE A 217 -6.52 -16.89 6.44
C PHE A 217 -7.77 -17.73 6.64
N GLY A 218 -8.83 -17.37 5.97
CA GLY A 218 -10.02 -18.18 5.96
C GLY A 218 -11.03 -17.72 4.93
N GLN A 219 -11.98 -18.64 4.66
CA GLN A 219 -13.12 -18.32 3.80
C GLN A 219 -14.38 -19.04 4.28
N VAL A 220 -15.51 -18.38 4.06
CA VAL A 220 -16.84 -18.96 4.32
C VAL A 220 -17.77 -18.64 3.16
N PHE A 221 -18.55 -19.62 2.74
CA PHE A 221 -19.62 -19.40 1.78
C PHE A 221 -20.80 -18.74 2.49
N THR A 222 -21.22 -17.57 2.02
CA THR A 222 -22.41 -16.84 2.50
C THR A 222 -23.66 -17.23 1.71
N SER A 223 -23.48 -17.73 0.48
CA SER A 223 -24.50 -18.31 -0.38
C SER A 223 -23.86 -19.41 -1.25
N PRO A 224 -24.62 -20.14 -2.08
CA PRO A 224 -24.03 -21.15 -2.98
C PRO A 224 -22.96 -20.65 -3.94
N ARG A 225 -22.91 -19.34 -4.16
CA ARG A 225 -21.94 -18.72 -5.09
C ARG A 225 -21.05 -17.68 -4.42
N ASN A 226 -21.56 -16.97 -3.41
CA ASN A 226 -20.83 -15.87 -2.79
C ASN A 226 -19.94 -16.37 -1.65
N LYS A 227 -18.75 -15.80 -1.54
CA LYS A 227 -17.79 -16.10 -0.49
C LYS A 227 -17.37 -14.83 0.26
N LEU A 228 -17.08 -14.98 1.54
CA LEU A 228 -16.35 -14.03 2.34
C LEU A 228 -14.99 -14.64 2.63
N LYS A 229 -13.92 -14.01 2.14
CA LYS A 229 -12.54 -14.32 2.49
C LYS A 229 -12.06 -13.32 3.54
N TYR A 230 -11.14 -13.73 4.36
CA TYR A 230 -10.50 -12.88 5.36
C TYR A 230 -9.12 -13.38 5.70
N ASP A 231 -8.24 -12.45 6.00
CA ASP A 231 -6.95 -12.73 6.61
C ASP A 231 -6.56 -11.66 7.62
N ALA A 232 -5.63 -12.01 8.50
CA ALA A 232 -4.95 -11.06 9.36
C ALA A 232 -3.53 -11.55 9.66
N GLY A 233 -2.60 -10.60 9.75
CA GLY A 233 -1.19 -10.82 10.01
C GLY A 233 -0.67 -9.93 11.13
N LEU A 234 0.29 -10.46 11.88
CA LEU A 234 1.10 -9.71 12.83
C LEU A 234 2.56 -9.83 12.40
N LEU A 235 3.07 -8.78 11.75
CA LEU A 235 4.42 -8.77 11.20
C LEU A 235 5.37 -8.04 12.15
N PHE A 236 6.58 -8.57 12.30
CA PHE A 236 7.66 -7.99 13.09
C PHE A 236 8.77 -7.53 12.16
N GLY A 237 9.26 -6.31 12.37
CA GLY A 237 10.38 -5.76 11.63
C GLY A 237 11.67 -6.52 11.91
N LEU A 238 12.37 -6.92 10.86
CA LEU A 238 13.62 -7.66 10.98
C LEU A 238 14.86 -6.78 10.84
N ASN A 239 14.68 -5.49 10.54
CA ASN A 239 15.77 -4.53 10.44
C ASN A 239 15.30 -3.14 10.88
N LYS A 240 16.25 -2.20 11.00
CA LYS A 240 16.02 -0.85 11.55
C LYS A 240 15.15 0.06 10.67
N ASN A 241 14.95 -0.28 9.40
CA ASN A 241 14.16 0.52 8.47
C ASN A 241 12.68 0.07 8.46
N THR A 242 12.39 -1.09 9.04
CA THR A 242 11.05 -1.68 9.09
C THR A 242 10.35 -1.31 10.39
N PRO A 243 9.04 -1.01 10.39
CA PRO A 243 8.26 -0.85 11.61
C PRO A 243 8.47 -2.04 12.56
N ASP A 244 8.64 -1.78 13.86
CA ASP A 244 8.84 -2.87 14.84
C ASP A 244 7.71 -3.88 14.80
N THR A 245 6.50 -3.39 14.56
CA THR A 245 5.33 -4.27 14.42
C THR A 245 4.29 -3.65 13.50
N THR A 246 3.73 -4.49 12.63
CA THR A 246 2.57 -4.16 11.77
C THR A 246 1.46 -5.16 12.05
N VAL A 247 0.27 -4.67 12.37
CA VAL A 247 -0.97 -5.48 12.36
C VAL A 247 -1.72 -5.13 11.09
N ARG A 248 -2.05 -6.13 10.30
CA ARG A 248 -2.85 -5.94 9.10
C ARG A 248 -4.01 -6.91 9.03
N PHE A 249 -5.05 -6.54 8.28
CA PHE A 249 -6.16 -7.42 7.95
C PHE A 249 -6.71 -7.11 6.57
N GLN A 250 -7.38 -8.10 5.99
CA GLN A 250 -8.13 -8.00 4.74
C GLN A 250 -9.46 -8.72 4.88
N ILE A 251 -10.51 -8.14 4.35
CA ILE A 251 -11.84 -8.74 4.21
C ILE A 251 -12.25 -8.55 2.77
N GLU A 252 -12.53 -9.63 2.08
CA GLU A 252 -12.92 -9.68 0.68
C GLU A 252 -14.28 -10.37 0.55
N TYR A 253 -15.21 -9.77 -0.16
CA TYR A 253 -16.51 -10.35 -0.45
C TYR A 253 -16.70 -10.55 -1.94
N GLU A 254 -16.71 -11.82 -2.36
CA GLU A 254 -16.92 -12.25 -3.74
C GLU A 254 -18.40 -12.46 -4.03
N LEU A 255 -18.89 -11.84 -5.09
CA LEU A 255 -20.26 -11.84 -5.58
C LEU A 255 -20.34 -12.39 -7.02
N TYR A 256 -21.33 -13.28 -7.29
CA TYR A 256 -21.52 -13.89 -8.61
C TYR A 256 -22.93 -13.69 -9.15
#